data_36ee12c2283ca36a844b9dcc884c9b23
#
_entry.id   36ee12c2283ca36a844b9dcc884c9b23
#
_cell.length_a   1.000
_cell.length_b   1.000
_cell.length_c   1.000
_cell.angle_alpha   90.00
_cell.angle_beta   90.00
_cell.angle_gamma   90.00
#
_symmetry.space_group_name_H-M   'P 1'
#
loop_
_entity.id
_entity.type
_entity.pdbx_description
1 polymer ?
#
loop_
_entity_poly.entity_id
_entity_poly.type
_entity_poly.pdbx_seq_one_letter_code
_entity_poly.pdbx_strand_id
1 'polypeptide(L)'
;MQILPRELLGIPILTWAIAQARLPARVADFINAPAIRLAIGPVRKLGLRIARKGPRRMIEEDRRIPLLDVGTLARIRDGAIKVRGGIERFTRDGVVFAQSPAEPFDAVILATGFRSDLRPLLPEAHGVFDDHGMPLATGRTTPEPGLFFCGLIASPTGQLREIGIEARRIAGLAAACQR
;
A
#
# COMPACT_ATOMS: atom_id res chain seq x y z
N MET A 1 -8.96 -1.48 5.93
CA MET A 1 -7.98 -1.99 4.97
C MET A 1 -8.68 -2.62 3.79
N GLN A 2 -8.03 -2.84 2.65
CA GLN A 2 -8.49 -3.71 1.57
C GLN A 2 -7.63 -4.96 1.53
N ILE A 3 -8.23 -6.08 1.14
CA ILE A 3 -7.55 -7.37 1.02
C ILE A 3 -7.74 -7.84 -0.42
N LEU A 4 -6.66 -8.27 -1.04
CA LEU A 4 -6.66 -8.82 -2.39
C LEU A 4 -6.18 -10.26 -2.36
N PRO A 5 -6.78 -11.17 -3.14
CA PRO A 5 -6.22 -12.49 -3.32
C PRO A 5 -4.90 -12.37 -4.10
N ARG A 6 -3.98 -13.31 -3.88
CA ARG A 6 -2.74 -13.40 -4.66
C ARG A 6 -3.02 -13.61 -6.15
N GLU A 7 -4.02 -14.43 -6.43
CA GLU A 7 -4.43 -14.81 -7.76
C GLU A 7 -5.94 -14.74 -7.89
N LEU A 8 -6.41 -14.42 -9.08
CA LEU A 8 -7.82 -14.43 -9.44
C LEU A 8 -7.97 -15.26 -10.71
N LEU A 9 -8.74 -16.36 -10.67
CA LEU A 9 -8.89 -17.31 -11.76
C LEU A 9 -7.54 -17.89 -12.24
N GLY A 10 -6.60 -18.18 -11.32
CA GLY A 10 -5.27 -18.71 -11.65
C GLY A 10 -4.30 -17.67 -12.24
N ILE A 11 -4.70 -16.42 -12.35
CA ILE A 11 -3.86 -15.32 -12.86
C ILE A 11 -3.47 -14.41 -11.71
N PRO A 12 -2.19 -14.03 -11.56
CA PRO A 12 -1.75 -13.09 -10.53
C PRO A 12 -2.54 -11.78 -10.57
N ILE A 13 -2.96 -11.29 -9.41
CA ILE A 13 -3.78 -10.06 -9.32
C ILE A 13 -3.08 -8.85 -9.97
N LEU A 14 -1.77 -8.82 -9.97
CA LEU A 14 -0.97 -7.78 -10.60
C LEU A 14 -1.14 -7.76 -12.12
N THR A 15 -1.27 -8.92 -12.77
CA THR A 15 -1.52 -9.03 -14.21
C THR A 15 -2.85 -8.37 -14.58
N TRP A 16 -3.89 -8.60 -13.78
CA TRP A 16 -5.18 -7.92 -13.93
C TRP A 16 -5.05 -6.41 -13.77
N ALA A 17 -4.28 -5.95 -12.78
CA ALA A 17 -4.06 -4.53 -12.56
C ALA A 17 -3.31 -3.87 -13.73
N ILE A 18 -2.32 -4.54 -14.32
CA ILE A 18 -1.59 -4.07 -15.50
C ILE A 18 -2.51 -4.01 -16.73
N ALA A 19 -3.29 -5.07 -16.99
CA ALA A 19 -4.23 -5.10 -18.12
C ALA A 19 -5.26 -3.96 -18.06
N GLN A 20 -5.68 -3.60 -16.85
CA GLN A 20 -6.65 -2.53 -16.59
C GLN A 20 -6.00 -1.17 -16.30
N ALA A 21 -4.69 -0.99 -16.53
CA ALA A 21 -3.96 0.22 -16.14
C ALA A 21 -4.54 1.50 -16.73
N ARG A 22 -5.13 1.43 -17.93
CA ARG A 22 -5.74 2.58 -18.62
C ARG A 22 -7.17 2.92 -18.17
N LEU A 23 -7.83 2.04 -17.42
CA LEU A 23 -9.18 2.29 -16.92
C LEU A 23 -9.14 3.28 -15.76
N PRO A 24 -10.17 4.12 -15.58
CA PRO A 24 -10.33 4.90 -14.36
C PRO A 24 -10.43 3.99 -13.12
N ALA A 25 -9.85 4.39 -11.99
CA ALA A 25 -9.81 3.57 -10.77
C ALA A 25 -11.19 3.10 -10.32
N ARG A 26 -12.21 3.95 -10.39
CA ARG A 26 -13.59 3.61 -10.02
C ARG A 26 -14.17 2.49 -10.88
N VAL A 27 -13.88 2.51 -12.18
CA VAL A 27 -14.36 1.49 -13.14
C VAL A 27 -13.66 0.16 -12.88
N ALA A 28 -12.33 0.18 -12.73
CA ALA A 28 -11.58 -1.03 -12.42
C ALA A 28 -12.01 -1.65 -11.08
N ASP A 29 -12.19 -0.83 -10.04
CA ASP A 29 -12.67 -1.30 -8.74
C ASP A 29 -14.08 -1.89 -8.83
N PHE A 30 -14.98 -1.29 -9.60
CA PHE A 30 -16.35 -1.77 -9.79
C PHE A 30 -16.38 -3.14 -10.50
N ILE A 31 -15.62 -3.28 -11.58
CA ILE A 31 -15.53 -4.54 -12.36
C ILE A 31 -14.94 -5.67 -11.51
N ASN A 32 -13.90 -5.39 -10.72
CA ASN A 32 -13.20 -6.41 -9.95
C ASN A 32 -13.88 -6.77 -8.62
N ALA A 33 -14.75 -5.91 -8.09
CA ALA A 33 -15.34 -6.07 -6.76
C ALA A 33 -16.09 -7.41 -6.56
N PRO A 34 -16.93 -7.91 -7.49
CA PRO A 34 -17.61 -9.19 -7.31
C PRO A 34 -16.65 -10.36 -7.22
N ALA A 35 -15.66 -10.42 -8.12
CA ALA A 35 -14.69 -11.51 -8.16
C ALA A 35 -13.78 -11.52 -6.94
N ILE A 36 -13.31 -10.35 -6.49
CA ILE A 36 -12.52 -10.20 -5.26
C ILE A 36 -13.34 -10.64 -4.05
N ARG A 37 -14.62 -10.23 -3.95
CA ARG A 37 -15.51 -10.63 -2.84
C ARG A 37 -15.73 -12.14 -2.79
N LEU A 38 -15.90 -12.77 -3.96
CA LEU A 38 -16.06 -14.21 -4.06
C LEU A 38 -14.79 -14.94 -3.61
N ALA A 39 -13.62 -14.50 -4.07
CA ALA A 39 -12.33 -15.11 -3.76
C ALA A 39 -11.97 -14.98 -2.27
N ILE A 40 -12.21 -13.82 -1.66
CA ILE A 40 -11.86 -13.54 -0.25
C ILE A 40 -12.89 -14.06 0.72
N GLY A 41 -14.19 -14.05 0.32
CA GLY A 41 -15.31 -14.47 1.18
C GLY A 41 -15.68 -13.44 2.27
N PRO A 42 -16.50 -13.82 3.25
CA PRO A 42 -17.11 -12.92 4.23
C PRO A 42 -16.16 -12.56 5.39
N VAL A 43 -15.11 -11.77 5.10
CA VAL A 43 -14.06 -11.40 6.07
C VAL A 43 -14.55 -10.59 7.27
N ARG A 44 -15.72 -9.96 7.20
CA ARG A 44 -16.32 -9.28 8.36
C ARG A 44 -16.60 -10.24 9.53
N LYS A 45 -16.94 -11.50 9.23
CA LYS A 45 -17.13 -12.54 10.24
C LYS A 45 -15.82 -12.90 10.96
N LEU A 46 -14.69 -12.54 10.40
CA LEU A 46 -13.35 -12.73 10.96
C LEU A 46 -12.88 -11.55 11.81
N GLY A 47 -13.75 -10.58 12.11
CA GLY A 47 -13.38 -9.37 12.86
C GLY A 47 -12.65 -8.31 12.04
N LEU A 48 -12.47 -8.52 10.73
CA LEU A 48 -11.73 -7.60 9.86
C LEU A 48 -12.61 -6.46 9.33
N ARG A 49 -12.12 -5.23 9.40
CA ARG A 49 -12.80 -4.05 8.87
C ARG A 49 -12.30 -3.73 7.46
N ILE A 50 -13.16 -3.96 6.46
CA ILE A 50 -12.87 -3.63 5.06
C ILE A 50 -13.17 -2.15 4.81
N ALA A 51 -12.25 -1.46 4.12
CA ALA A 51 -12.44 -0.09 3.68
C ALA A 51 -13.56 0.01 2.63
N ARG A 52 -14.28 1.14 2.61
CA ARG A 52 -15.34 1.38 1.62
C ARG A 52 -14.80 1.63 0.22
N LYS A 53 -13.59 2.24 0.12
CA LYS A 53 -12.92 2.48 -1.16
C LYS A 53 -12.39 1.16 -1.73
N GLY A 54 -12.46 1.00 -3.05
CA GLY A 54 -11.85 -0.13 -3.75
C GLY A 54 -10.31 -0.10 -3.67
N PRO A 55 -9.67 -1.24 -3.98
CA PRO A 55 -8.20 -1.37 -3.84
C PRO A 55 -7.41 -0.36 -4.64
N ARG A 56 -7.80 -0.12 -5.89
CA ARG A 56 -7.08 0.78 -6.79
C ARG A 56 -7.22 2.24 -6.35
N ARG A 57 -8.43 2.66 -5.98
CA ARG A 57 -8.64 3.99 -5.42
C ARG A 57 -7.88 4.20 -4.12
N MET A 58 -7.74 3.18 -3.29
CA MET A 58 -6.97 3.26 -2.06
C MET A 58 -5.48 3.49 -2.34
N ILE A 59 -4.92 2.89 -3.41
CA ILE A 59 -3.54 3.12 -3.82
C ILE A 59 -3.38 4.54 -4.39
N GLU A 60 -4.24 4.94 -5.32
CA GLU A 60 -4.10 6.20 -6.06
C GLU A 60 -4.45 7.43 -5.22
N GLU A 61 -5.53 7.36 -4.41
CA GLU A 61 -6.01 8.49 -3.61
C GLU A 61 -5.40 8.55 -2.21
N ASP A 62 -5.27 7.40 -1.53
CA ASP A 62 -4.82 7.35 -0.13
C ASP A 62 -3.35 6.94 0.01
N ARG A 63 -2.66 6.60 -1.10
CA ARG A 63 -1.28 6.07 -1.14
C ARG A 63 -1.09 4.85 -0.22
N ARG A 64 -2.15 4.07 -0.01
CA ARG A 64 -2.15 2.87 0.83
C ARG A 64 -2.23 1.61 -0.02
N ILE A 65 -1.31 0.70 0.22
CA ILE A 65 -1.27 -0.58 -0.48
C ILE A 65 -2.24 -1.55 0.20
N PRO A 66 -3.14 -2.22 -0.56
CA PRO A 66 -3.97 -3.30 -0.04
C PRO A 66 -3.13 -4.45 0.49
N LEU A 67 -3.65 -5.17 1.48
CA LEU A 67 -3.04 -6.41 1.92
C LEU A 67 -3.21 -7.49 0.83
N LEU A 68 -2.11 -8.06 0.38
CA LEU A 68 -2.11 -9.24 -0.47
C LEU A 68 -2.22 -10.49 0.42
N ASP A 69 -3.31 -11.25 0.28
CA ASP A 69 -3.49 -12.47 1.07
C ASP A 69 -2.61 -13.59 0.51
N VAL A 70 -1.66 -14.01 1.31
CA VAL A 70 -0.75 -15.14 1.04
C VAL A 70 -0.96 -16.26 2.08
N GLY A 71 -2.20 -16.41 2.59
CA GLY A 71 -2.58 -17.41 3.57
C GLY A 71 -3.01 -16.86 4.94
N THR A 72 -2.93 -15.55 5.13
CA THR A 72 -3.35 -14.89 6.39
C THR A 72 -4.82 -15.17 6.72
N LEU A 73 -5.71 -15.07 5.72
CA LEU A 73 -7.13 -15.35 5.94
C LEU A 73 -7.42 -16.79 6.31
N ALA A 74 -6.65 -17.75 5.78
CA ALA A 74 -6.76 -19.14 6.19
C ALA A 74 -6.39 -19.30 7.66
N ARG A 75 -5.27 -18.71 8.09
CA ARG A 75 -4.82 -18.75 9.50
C ARG A 75 -5.76 -18.06 10.48
N ILE A 76 -6.50 -17.05 10.02
CA ILE A 76 -7.54 -16.43 10.86
C ILE A 76 -8.78 -17.36 10.95
N ARG A 77 -9.14 -18.05 9.85
CA ARG A 77 -10.28 -18.98 9.84
C ARG A 77 -10.05 -20.22 10.69
N ASP A 78 -8.83 -20.75 10.69
CA ASP A 78 -8.44 -21.91 11.51
C ASP A 78 -8.13 -21.54 12.98
N GLY A 79 -8.18 -20.24 13.32
CA GLY A 79 -7.98 -19.74 14.69
C GLY A 79 -6.52 -19.59 15.11
N ALA A 80 -5.55 -19.87 14.23
CA ALA A 80 -4.12 -19.69 14.52
C ALA A 80 -3.76 -18.21 14.67
N ILE A 81 -4.48 -17.30 13.97
CA ILE A 81 -4.37 -15.86 14.13
C ILE A 81 -5.69 -15.33 14.69
N LYS A 82 -5.63 -14.68 15.84
CA LYS A 82 -6.78 -14.03 16.48
C LYS A 82 -6.79 -12.55 16.17
N VAL A 83 -7.87 -12.05 15.55
CA VAL A 83 -8.06 -10.62 15.30
C VAL A 83 -8.58 -9.97 16.58
N ARG A 84 -7.92 -8.89 17.01
CA ARG A 84 -8.31 -8.10 18.19
C ARG A 84 -8.72 -6.69 17.79
N GLY A 85 -9.38 -6.01 18.72
CA GLY A 85 -9.68 -4.59 18.61
C GLY A 85 -8.44 -3.69 18.72
N GLY A 86 -8.67 -2.39 18.83
CA GLY A 86 -7.57 -1.44 19.06
C GLY A 86 -6.88 -1.70 20.40
N ILE A 87 -5.57 -1.49 20.45
CA ILE A 87 -4.81 -1.54 21.70
C ILE A 87 -5.14 -0.27 22.50
N GLU A 88 -5.51 -0.41 23.77
CA GLU A 88 -5.70 0.68 24.70
C GLU A 88 -4.41 1.00 25.46
N ARG A 89 -3.76 -0.03 25.98
CA ARG A 89 -2.49 0.12 26.70
C ARG A 89 -1.72 -1.18 26.75
N PHE A 90 -0.42 -1.06 26.96
CA PHE A 90 0.47 -2.17 27.32
C PHE A 90 0.52 -2.33 28.83
N THR A 91 0.65 -3.57 29.30
CA THR A 91 0.94 -3.92 30.68
C THR A 91 2.33 -4.56 30.75
N ARG A 92 2.81 -4.88 31.96
CA ARG A 92 4.09 -5.54 32.13
C ARG A 92 4.16 -6.88 31.39
N ASP A 93 3.07 -7.63 31.39
CA ASP A 93 3.03 -9.01 30.92
C ASP A 93 2.07 -9.21 29.71
N GLY A 94 1.55 -8.11 29.13
CA GLY A 94 0.61 -8.26 28.03
C GLY A 94 0.00 -6.98 27.50
N VAL A 95 -1.17 -7.09 26.90
CA VAL A 95 -1.87 -6.01 26.19
C VAL A 95 -3.33 -5.95 26.61
N VAL A 96 -3.86 -4.75 26.80
CA VAL A 96 -5.29 -4.48 26.95
C VAL A 96 -5.84 -3.98 25.64
N PHE A 97 -6.80 -4.70 25.09
CA PHE A 97 -7.53 -4.28 23.88
C PHE A 97 -8.84 -3.60 24.25
N ALA A 98 -9.36 -2.79 23.35
CA ALA A 98 -10.63 -2.10 23.54
C ALA A 98 -11.74 -3.08 23.95
N GLN A 99 -12.37 -2.78 25.11
CA GLN A 99 -13.48 -3.59 25.67
C GLN A 99 -13.11 -5.03 26.04
N SER A 100 -11.83 -5.31 26.33
CA SER A 100 -11.36 -6.64 26.72
C SER A 100 -10.46 -6.58 27.96
N PRO A 101 -10.40 -7.63 28.77
CA PRO A 101 -9.39 -7.74 29.82
C PRO A 101 -7.99 -7.79 29.25
N ALA A 102 -6.97 -7.67 30.11
CA ALA A 102 -5.58 -7.86 29.70
C ALA A 102 -5.34 -9.29 29.23
N GLU A 103 -4.70 -9.44 28.07
CA GLU A 103 -4.25 -10.72 27.54
C GLU A 103 -2.71 -10.79 27.63
N PRO A 104 -2.14 -11.91 28.13
CA PRO A 104 -0.70 -12.08 28.20
C PRO A 104 -0.09 -12.33 26.81
N PHE A 105 1.11 -11.78 26.58
CA PHE A 105 1.90 -11.99 25.37
C PHE A 105 3.36 -12.10 25.71
N ASP A 106 4.09 -13.03 25.09
CA ASP A 106 5.52 -13.21 25.24
C ASP A 106 6.30 -12.12 24.50
N ALA A 107 5.75 -11.61 23.38
CA ALA A 107 6.37 -10.58 22.58
C ALA A 107 5.31 -9.75 21.83
N VAL A 108 5.64 -8.48 21.57
CA VAL A 108 4.82 -7.57 20.76
C VAL A 108 5.66 -6.97 19.64
N ILE A 109 5.19 -7.11 18.40
CA ILE A 109 5.81 -6.51 17.22
C ILE A 109 4.97 -5.31 16.79
N LEU A 110 5.56 -4.12 16.84
CA LEU A 110 4.92 -2.88 16.43
C LEU A 110 5.09 -2.67 14.91
N ALA A 111 4.19 -3.22 14.12
CA ALA A 111 4.14 -3.04 12.67
C ALA A 111 3.24 -1.84 12.29
N THR A 112 3.51 -0.67 12.84
CA THR A 112 2.67 0.52 12.73
C THR A 112 2.88 1.34 11.46
N GLY A 113 3.84 0.93 10.62
CA GLY A 113 4.22 1.61 9.37
C GLY A 113 5.22 2.74 9.60
N PHE A 114 5.54 3.41 8.51
CA PHE A 114 6.48 4.54 8.49
C PHE A 114 5.79 5.79 7.96
N ARG A 115 6.26 6.95 8.37
CA ARG A 115 6.03 8.21 7.71
C ARG A 115 7.28 8.54 6.89
N SER A 116 7.13 8.58 5.59
CA SER A 116 8.22 9.03 4.72
C SER A 116 8.22 10.55 4.68
N ASP A 117 9.33 11.16 5.04
CA ASP A 117 9.57 12.59 4.88
C ASP A 117 11.01 12.75 4.37
N LEU A 118 11.15 13.24 3.16
CA LEU A 118 12.45 13.39 2.49
C LEU A 118 13.06 14.78 2.69
N ARG A 119 12.33 15.75 3.24
CA ARG A 119 12.83 17.11 3.48
C ARG A 119 14.11 17.16 4.31
N PRO A 120 14.27 16.34 5.38
CA PRO A 120 15.53 16.36 6.14
C PRO A 120 16.76 15.88 5.35
N LEU A 121 16.54 15.09 4.27
CA LEU A 121 17.63 14.61 3.41
C LEU A 121 18.03 15.62 2.33
N LEU A 122 17.12 16.54 2.01
CA LEU A 122 17.28 17.50 0.92
C LEU A 122 16.77 18.88 1.37
N PRO A 123 17.41 19.48 2.39
CA PRO A 123 16.95 20.74 3.01
C PRO A 123 16.95 21.93 2.03
N GLU A 124 17.82 21.89 1.02
CA GLU A 124 17.96 22.96 0.02
C GLU A 124 16.96 22.82 -1.16
N ALA A 125 16.26 21.69 -1.27
CA ALA A 125 15.33 21.45 -2.37
C ALA A 125 13.94 22.04 -2.08
N HIS A 126 13.61 23.12 -2.78
CA HIS A 126 12.36 23.85 -2.58
C HIS A 126 11.32 23.53 -3.65
N GLY A 127 10.04 23.46 -3.25
CA GLY A 127 8.92 23.25 -4.20
C GLY A 127 8.88 21.86 -4.86
N VAL A 128 9.62 20.88 -4.33
CA VAL A 128 9.67 19.51 -4.86
C VAL A 128 8.90 18.51 -4.01
N PHE A 129 8.47 18.90 -2.81
CA PHE A 129 7.76 18.05 -1.85
C PHE A 129 6.33 18.52 -1.60
N ASP A 130 5.45 17.57 -1.30
CA ASP A 130 4.11 17.84 -0.78
C ASP A 130 4.14 18.13 0.75
N ASP A 131 2.97 18.42 1.33
CA ASP A 131 2.82 18.72 2.76
C ASP A 131 3.29 17.59 3.68
N HIS A 132 3.40 16.37 3.16
CA HIS A 132 3.87 15.19 3.88
C HIS A 132 5.37 14.90 3.68
N GLY A 133 6.08 15.75 2.91
CA GLY A 133 7.50 15.56 2.59
C GLY A 133 7.78 14.49 1.54
N MET A 134 6.76 14.13 0.75
CA MET A 134 6.91 13.22 -0.39
C MET A 134 7.08 14.00 -1.68
N PRO A 135 7.81 13.45 -2.68
CA PRO A 135 8.02 14.16 -3.94
C PRO A 135 6.69 14.37 -4.67
N LEU A 136 6.53 15.57 -5.23
CA LEU A 136 5.40 15.91 -6.09
C LEU A 136 5.45 15.20 -7.44
N ALA A 137 6.64 14.74 -7.85
CA ALA A 137 6.86 14.08 -9.12
C ALA A 137 7.86 12.93 -8.97
N THR A 138 7.65 11.84 -9.72
CA THR A 138 8.58 10.72 -9.87
C THR A 138 8.71 10.36 -11.35
N GLY A 139 9.89 9.90 -11.79
CA GLY A 139 10.14 9.52 -13.18
C GLY A 139 10.13 10.69 -14.18
N ARG A 140 10.27 11.93 -13.72
CA ARG A 140 10.28 13.17 -14.56
C ARG A 140 11.12 14.27 -13.91
N THR A 141 11.28 15.38 -14.62
CA THR A 141 11.95 16.56 -14.10
C THR A 141 11.23 17.15 -12.91
N THR A 142 11.97 17.74 -12.00
CA THR A 142 11.48 18.54 -10.87
C THR A 142 11.78 20.01 -11.11
N PRO A 143 11.23 20.94 -10.31
CA PRO A 143 11.64 22.34 -10.33
C PRO A 143 13.13 22.54 -10.03
N GLU A 144 13.76 21.60 -9.30
CA GLU A 144 15.17 21.62 -8.94
C GLU A 144 16.00 20.99 -10.07
N PRO A 145 16.88 21.73 -10.76
CA PRO A 145 17.67 21.21 -11.86
C PRO A 145 18.57 20.05 -11.45
N GLY A 146 18.54 18.95 -12.23
CA GLY A 146 19.36 17.77 -11.96
C GLY A 146 18.84 16.85 -10.86
N LEU A 147 17.77 17.24 -10.14
CA LEU A 147 17.15 16.38 -9.13
C LEU A 147 16.01 15.56 -9.74
N PHE A 148 16.08 14.24 -9.53
CA PHE A 148 15.05 13.30 -9.97
C PHE A 148 14.68 12.37 -8.83
N PHE A 149 13.41 11.99 -8.77
CA PHE A 149 12.90 10.97 -7.84
C PHE A 149 12.46 9.74 -8.62
N CYS A 150 12.74 8.55 -8.06
CA CYS A 150 12.39 7.26 -8.65
C CYS A 150 11.77 6.34 -7.60
N GLY A 151 10.63 5.73 -7.92
CA GLY A 151 10.03 4.66 -7.12
C GLY A 151 9.40 5.09 -5.80
N LEU A 152 9.07 6.35 -5.61
CA LEU A 152 8.54 6.88 -4.36
C LEU A 152 7.00 7.01 -4.33
N ILE A 153 6.32 6.79 -5.45
CA ILE A 153 4.87 6.83 -5.53
C ILE A 153 4.32 5.42 -5.69
N ALA A 154 3.41 5.02 -4.81
CA ALA A 154 2.76 3.71 -4.87
C ALA A 154 1.96 3.56 -6.17
N SER A 155 2.10 2.41 -6.85
CA SER A 155 1.42 2.11 -8.10
C SER A 155 0.60 0.82 -8.02
N PRO A 156 -0.61 0.79 -8.58
CA PRO A 156 -1.40 -0.42 -8.68
C PRO A 156 -0.82 -1.45 -9.65
N THR A 157 0.09 -1.05 -10.55
CA THR A 157 0.71 -1.90 -11.57
C THR A 157 2.03 -2.54 -11.11
N GLY A 158 2.37 -2.36 -9.83
CA GLY A 158 3.55 -2.95 -9.20
C GLY A 158 4.74 -2.01 -9.13
N GLN A 159 5.25 -1.83 -7.91
CA GLN A 159 6.30 -0.86 -7.62
C GLN A 159 7.59 -1.11 -8.41
N LEU A 160 8.08 -2.36 -8.45
CA LEU A 160 9.31 -2.68 -9.17
C LEU A 160 9.20 -2.45 -10.69
N ARG A 161 8.03 -2.71 -11.26
CA ARG A 161 7.76 -2.43 -12.66
C ARG A 161 7.83 -0.93 -12.94
N GLU A 162 7.19 -0.13 -12.12
CA GLU A 162 7.17 1.33 -12.29
C GLU A 162 8.55 1.95 -12.06
N ILE A 163 9.31 1.50 -11.07
CA ILE A 163 10.72 1.89 -10.89
C ILE A 163 11.53 1.66 -12.17
N GLY A 164 11.38 0.51 -12.82
CA GLY A 164 12.08 0.22 -14.07
C GLY A 164 11.67 1.13 -15.24
N ILE A 165 10.41 1.58 -15.29
CA ILE A 165 9.93 2.53 -16.30
C ILE A 165 10.46 3.93 -16.00
N GLU A 166 10.36 4.37 -14.74
CA GLU A 166 10.82 5.68 -14.28
C GLU A 166 12.33 5.84 -14.45
N ALA A 167 13.11 4.82 -14.08
CA ALA A 167 14.57 4.85 -14.21
C ALA A 167 15.01 5.07 -15.68
N ARG A 168 14.36 4.40 -16.63
CA ARG A 168 14.65 4.61 -18.07
C ARG A 168 14.32 6.03 -18.52
N ARG A 169 13.21 6.59 -18.05
CA ARG A 169 12.85 7.99 -18.36
C ARG A 169 13.85 8.98 -17.78
N ILE A 170 14.23 8.79 -16.51
CA ILE A 170 15.21 9.63 -15.81
C ILE A 170 16.55 9.58 -16.54
N ALA A 171 17.02 8.40 -16.94
CA ALA A 171 18.28 8.26 -17.70
C ALA A 171 18.26 9.10 -18.99
N GLY A 172 17.15 9.07 -19.74
CA GLY A 172 16.98 9.90 -20.94
C GLY A 172 16.96 11.40 -20.65
N LEU A 173 16.29 11.82 -19.57
CA LEU A 173 16.25 13.23 -19.16
C LEU A 173 17.60 13.72 -18.67
N ALA A 174 18.30 12.93 -17.86
CA ALA A 174 19.65 13.28 -17.35
C ALA A 174 20.66 13.42 -18.49
N ALA A 175 20.63 12.53 -19.49
CA ALA A 175 21.48 12.65 -20.67
C ALA A 175 21.17 13.90 -21.54
N ALA A 176 19.92 14.35 -21.53
CA ALA A 176 19.53 15.58 -22.24
C ALA A 176 19.98 16.86 -21.50
N CYS A 177 20.07 16.83 -20.18
CA CYS A 177 20.56 17.96 -19.37
C CYS A 177 22.09 18.18 -19.46
N GLN A 178 22.84 17.20 -19.96
CA GLN A 178 24.30 17.28 -20.12
C GLN A 178 24.75 17.84 -21.49
N ARG A 179 23.82 18.13 -22.37
CA ARG A 179 24.07 18.73 -23.69
C ARG A 179 23.74 20.20 -23.71
#